data_684395778262a71cfa5852e8bdb565f2
#
_entry.id   684395778262a71cfa5852e8bdb565f2
#
_cell.length_a   1.000
_cell.length_b   1.000
_cell.length_c   1.000
_cell.angle_alpha   90.00
_cell.angle_beta   90.00
_cell.angle_gamma   90.00
#
_symmetry.space_group_name_H-M   'P 1'
#
loop_
_entity.id
_entity.type
_entity.pdbx_description
1 polymer ?
#
loop_
_entity_poly.entity_id
_entity_poly.type
_entity_poly.pdbx_seq_one_letter_code
_entity_poly.pdbx_strand_id
1 'polypeptide(L)'
;MKKITKYIGLSMVFALLTSCSDFLDVQSKGQLTDDEMFTDLTGYEDAMFGIYGKLASSNLYGSNLSWGMVDELGQQFGYDNTQDVSYYLNRYQYTNQQARNIVDAVWSNMYNNISNVNNVLRHINDISAGAQERKMIHGEALGLRGFMHFDLARLYCTDYTRSDANTLGLPYATEFNLKNRTRYTLQATFNLILKDLNQADSLLTDDNDVTYDNTFVRDYSKGRVILFNKYAVKATKARVYYAMGKYTEAAKYAREVINATQNFKLNTSTSLDSVMRFPASKEMIFGVYAADRSTAIRTAFLRSTGYGSFLEGRRDTRSLYETDLFTALSSDLRFTSFFRENTSGSTSSFSFIRLIQNDAEATRGVLKGFVLISLPEMYYILSESLYDTNQTEAISLLNQVRKSRGLGDVDAAKVATRTLFGQEMMRERMREFPGMGQTFYALKHYNRSFTDFRNIDTYQPSDAIFNLPWPDRENEYGDQAVHNE
;
A
#
# COMPACT_ATOMS: atom_id res chain seq x y z
N MET A 1 63.15 -32.49 -38.10
CA MET A 1 62.71 -31.37 -37.21
C MET A 1 61.40 -30.69 -37.64
N LYS A 2 61.12 -30.39 -38.92
CA LYS A 2 59.87 -29.73 -39.38
C LYS A 2 58.57 -30.53 -39.17
N LYS A 3 58.56 -31.85 -38.99
CA LYS A 3 57.34 -32.63 -38.75
C LYS A 3 56.93 -32.69 -37.25
N ILE A 4 57.90 -32.65 -36.35
CA ILE A 4 57.66 -32.68 -34.93
C ILE A 4 57.04 -31.37 -34.42
N THR A 5 57.46 -30.23 -35.00
CA THR A 5 56.90 -28.89 -34.65
C THR A 5 55.44 -28.74 -35.07
N LYS A 6 54.96 -29.42 -36.11
CA LYS A 6 53.56 -29.40 -36.56
C LYS A 6 52.64 -30.17 -35.61
N TYR A 7 53.09 -31.27 -35.01
CA TYR A 7 52.26 -32.03 -34.07
C TYR A 7 52.21 -31.39 -32.67
N ILE A 8 53.28 -30.71 -32.25
CA ILE A 8 53.29 -29.92 -31.02
C ILE A 8 52.34 -28.71 -31.11
N GLY A 9 52.30 -28.04 -32.28
CA GLY A 9 51.36 -26.95 -32.52
C GLY A 9 49.89 -27.40 -32.55
N LEU A 10 49.60 -28.59 -33.08
CA LEU A 10 48.25 -29.14 -33.17
C LEU A 10 47.75 -29.66 -31.79
N SER A 11 48.65 -30.24 -30.97
CA SER A 11 48.32 -30.64 -29.61
C SER A 11 48.05 -29.46 -28.66
N MET A 12 48.73 -28.31 -28.87
CA MET A 12 48.54 -27.10 -28.06
C MET A 12 47.21 -26.38 -28.39
N VAL A 13 46.73 -26.47 -29.63
CA VAL A 13 45.43 -25.94 -30.04
C VAL A 13 44.28 -26.81 -29.51
N PHE A 14 44.47 -28.13 -29.38
CA PHE A 14 43.44 -29.03 -28.81
C PHE A 14 43.33 -28.93 -27.28
N ALA A 15 44.43 -28.59 -26.59
CA ALA A 15 44.43 -28.35 -25.15
C ALA A 15 43.77 -27.04 -24.75
N LEU A 16 43.57 -26.09 -25.68
CA LEU A 16 42.87 -24.83 -25.43
C LEU A 16 41.35 -24.94 -25.60
N LEU A 17 40.81 -26.05 -26.10
CA LEU A 17 39.39 -26.29 -26.30
C LEU A 17 38.72 -27.04 -25.13
N THR A 18 39.49 -27.49 -24.15
CA THR A 18 38.95 -28.12 -22.91
C THR A 18 38.90 -27.15 -21.73
N SER A 19 38.99 -25.84 -21.99
CA SER A 19 38.94 -24.82 -20.97
C SER A 19 37.51 -24.54 -20.52
N CYS A 20 37.15 -25.09 -19.39
CA CYS A 20 36.26 -24.56 -18.38
C CYS A 20 34.82 -24.22 -18.81
N SER A 21 33.96 -25.23 -18.92
CA SER A 21 32.53 -25.08 -18.65
C SER A 21 32.30 -24.72 -17.15
N ASP A 22 33.13 -25.20 -16.24
CA ASP A 22 33.01 -24.97 -14.83
C ASP A 22 33.39 -23.55 -14.32
N PHE A 23 34.07 -22.75 -15.16
CA PHE A 23 34.43 -21.38 -14.81
C PHE A 23 33.26 -20.37 -15.00
N LEU A 24 32.23 -20.74 -15.75
CA LEU A 24 31.03 -19.93 -15.92
C LEU A 24 29.93 -20.29 -14.94
N ASP A 25 30.08 -21.36 -14.18
CA ASP A 25 29.16 -21.79 -13.13
C ASP A 25 29.63 -21.24 -11.77
N VAL A 26 29.85 -19.93 -11.69
CA VAL A 26 30.05 -19.22 -10.43
C VAL A 26 28.70 -19.08 -9.77
N GLN A 27 28.28 -20.12 -9.07
CA GLN A 27 27.26 -19.96 -8.02
C GLN A 27 27.79 -18.96 -6.99
N SER A 28 27.17 -17.78 -6.92
CA SER A 28 27.51 -16.83 -5.87
C SER A 28 27.20 -17.50 -4.52
N LYS A 29 28.24 -17.83 -3.76
CA LYS A 29 28.11 -18.43 -2.43
C LYS A 29 27.18 -17.56 -1.60
N GLY A 30 25.96 -18.04 -1.34
CA GLY A 30 24.93 -17.36 -0.53
C GLY A 30 23.61 -17.04 -1.25
N GLN A 31 23.45 -17.42 -2.52
CA GLN A 31 22.14 -17.38 -3.19
C GLN A 31 21.66 -18.81 -3.47
N LEU A 32 20.50 -19.17 -2.92
CA LEU A 32 19.83 -20.42 -3.27
C LEU A 32 19.33 -20.32 -4.71
N THR A 33 19.51 -21.39 -5.46
CA THR A 33 18.84 -21.52 -6.77
C THR A 33 17.34 -21.72 -6.55
N ASP A 34 16.57 -21.51 -7.60
CA ASP A 34 15.11 -21.74 -7.58
C ASP A 34 14.78 -23.19 -7.14
N ASP A 35 15.49 -24.16 -7.71
CA ASP A 35 15.30 -25.59 -7.40
C ASP A 35 15.69 -25.92 -5.95
N GLU A 36 16.62 -25.22 -5.36
CA GLU A 36 17.02 -25.41 -3.96
C GLU A 36 16.03 -24.73 -2.99
N MET A 37 15.44 -23.60 -3.38
CA MET A 37 14.52 -22.84 -2.53
C MET A 37 13.19 -23.55 -2.32
N PHE A 38 12.62 -24.18 -3.34
CA PHE A 38 11.28 -24.75 -3.31
C PHE A 38 11.26 -26.28 -3.05
N THR A 39 12.26 -26.79 -2.31
CA THR A 39 12.35 -28.22 -1.95
C THR A 39 11.52 -28.62 -0.76
N ASP A 40 11.24 -27.68 0.15
CA ASP A 40 10.44 -27.93 1.36
C ASP A 40 9.58 -26.71 1.72
N LEU A 41 8.71 -26.85 2.72
CA LEU A 41 7.79 -25.79 3.14
C LEU A 41 8.51 -24.54 3.63
N THR A 42 9.67 -24.69 4.29
CA THR A 42 10.47 -23.57 4.80
C THR A 42 10.91 -22.63 3.68
N GLY A 43 11.29 -23.19 2.52
CA GLY A 43 11.67 -22.38 1.37
C GLY A 43 10.52 -21.53 0.82
N TYR A 44 9.29 -22.06 0.81
CA TYR A 44 8.10 -21.28 0.44
C TYR A 44 7.82 -20.17 1.45
N GLU A 45 7.92 -20.46 2.75
CA GLU A 45 7.77 -19.45 3.80
C GLU A 45 8.83 -18.35 3.68
N ASP A 46 10.08 -18.70 3.44
CA ASP A 46 11.18 -17.75 3.24
C ASP A 46 10.96 -16.88 2.00
N ALA A 47 10.49 -17.46 0.89
CA ALA A 47 10.12 -16.71 -0.32
C ALA A 47 8.99 -15.71 -0.02
N MET A 48 7.97 -16.10 0.72
CA MET A 48 6.88 -15.20 1.14
C MET A 48 7.38 -14.11 2.07
N PHE A 49 8.21 -14.40 3.07
CA PHE A 49 8.84 -13.37 3.92
C PHE A 49 9.68 -12.39 3.10
N GLY A 50 10.38 -12.87 2.07
CA GLY A 50 11.10 -12.03 1.11
C GLY A 50 10.16 -11.07 0.35
N ILE A 51 8.97 -11.54 -0.05
CA ILE A 51 7.92 -10.73 -0.69
C ILE A 51 7.42 -9.66 0.28
N TYR A 52 7.10 -10.00 1.54
CA TYR A 52 6.68 -9.03 2.55
C TYR A 52 7.78 -8.01 2.88
N GLY A 53 9.04 -8.45 2.93
CA GLY A 53 10.19 -7.55 3.12
C GLY A 53 10.32 -6.52 2.00
N LYS A 54 10.08 -6.93 0.74
CA LYS A 54 10.05 -6.00 -0.41
C LYS A 54 8.85 -5.04 -0.33
N LEU A 55 7.67 -5.50 0.08
CA LEU A 55 6.52 -4.61 0.32
C LEU A 55 6.86 -3.55 1.38
N ALA A 56 7.61 -3.90 2.41
CA ALA A 56 8.03 -2.98 3.47
C ALA A 56 9.18 -2.03 3.07
N SER A 57 9.74 -2.15 1.87
CA SER A 57 10.81 -1.27 1.39
C SER A 57 10.34 0.17 1.18
N SER A 58 11.28 1.13 1.21
CA SER A 58 10.99 2.55 0.98
C SER A 58 10.42 2.84 -0.42
N ASN A 59 10.78 2.03 -1.41
CA ASN A 59 10.22 2.17 -2.76
C ASN A 59 8.72 1.79 -2.83
N LEU A 60 8.22 1.02 -1.87
CA LEU A 60 6.83 0.60 -1.78
C LEU A 60 6.15 1.15 -0.51
N TYR A 61 5.56 0.28 0.32
CA TYR A 61 4.76 0.72 1.47
C TYR A 61 5.59 1.19 2.67
N GLY A 62 6.92 1.00 2.66
CA GLY A 62 7.81 1.57 3.66
C GLY A 62 7.94 3.10 3.59
N SER A 63 7.61 3.71 2.44
CA SER A 63 7.56 5.15 2.25
C SER A 63 6.61 5.55 1.11
N ASN A 64 6.96 5.27 -0.17
CA ASN A 64 6.31 5.88 -1.33
C ASN A 64 4.79 5.61 -1.42
N LEU A 65 4.33 4.42 -1.02
CA LEU A 65 2.92 4.02 -1.06
C LEU A 65 2.19 4.21 0.28
N SER A 66 2.81 4.90 1.23
CA SER A 66 2.23 5.24 2.52
C SER A 66 2.40 6.74 2.83
N TRP A 67 3.34 7.10 3.68
CA TRP A 67 3.56 8.46 4.17
C TRP A 67 4.39 9.37 3.22
N GLY A 68 5.03 8.81 2.20
CA GLY A 68 5.83 9.55 1.21
C GLY A 68 4.99 9.96 -0.01
N MET A 69 5.43 9.55 -1.22
CA MET A 69 4.87 10.01 -2.50
C MET A 69 3.34 10.09 -2.51
N VAL A 70 2.64 9.02 -2.11
CA VAL A 70 1.18 8.98 -2.25
C VAL A 70 0.46 9.93 -1.28
N ASP A 71 0.99 10.15 -0.07
CA ASP A 71 0.43 11.14 0.85
C ASP A 71 0.82 12.57 0.47
N GLU A 72 1.97 12.77 -0.17
CA GLU A 72 2.33 14.08 -0.76
C GLU A 72 1.42 14.41 -1.95
N LEU A 73 1.16 13.44 -2.86
CA LEU A 73 0.14 13.58 -3.92
C LEU A 73 -1.26 13.78 -3.34
N GLY A 74 -1.56 13.17 -2.20
CA GLY A 74 -2.78 13.35 -1.42
C GLY A 74 -2.86 14.67 -0.67
N GLN A 75 -1.85 15.55 -0.79
CA GLN A 75 -1.78 16.84 -0.11
C GLN A 75 -1.86 16.74 1.43
N GLN A 76 -1.45 15.61 2.01
CA GLN A 76 -1.37 15.44 3.47
C GLN A 76 -0.12 16.09 4.04
N PHE A 77 0.96 16.01 3.29
CA PHE A 77 2.26 16.53 3.65
C PHE A 77 2.90 17.25 2.46
N GLY A 78 3.87 18.10 2.74
CA GLY A 78 4.66 18.69 1.69
C GLY A 78 5.84 19.48 2.21
N TYR A 79 6.76 19.80 1.30
CA TYR A 79 7.88 20.69 1.54
C TYR A 79 8.01 21.67 0.37
N ASP A 80 7.86 22.96 0.68
CA ASP A 80 7.83 24.02 -0.34
C ASP A 80 9.26 24.52 -0.66
N ASN A 81 10.11 23.64 -1.17
CA ASN A 81 11.49 23.94 -1.56
C ASN A 81 11.81 23.31 -2.92
N THR A 82 12.13 24.12 -3.92
CA THR A 82 12.45 23.69 -5.29
C THR A 82 13.66 22.75 -5.41
N GLN A 83 14.48 22.61 -4.37
CA GLN A 83 15.59 21.67 -4.33
C GLN A 83 15.16 20.27 -3.86
N ASP A 84 13.92 20.12 -3.40
CA ASP A 84 13.40 18.88 -2.88
C ASP A 84 12.34 18.28 -3.82
N VAL A 85 12.31 16.96 -3.90
CA VAL A 85 11.35 16.25 -4.76
C VAL A 85 9.90 16.48 -4.34
N SER A 86 9.64 16.70 -3.05
CA SER A 86 8.31 17.00 -2.52
C SER A 86 7.66 18.21 -3.20
N TYR A 87 8.46 19.23 -3.55
CA TYR A 87 7.97 20.39 -4.31
C TYR A 87 7.30 20.00 -5.62
N TYR A 88 7.88 19.06 -6.34
CA TYR A 88 7.39 18.59 -7.64
C TYR A 88 6.21 17.61 -7.49
N LEU A 89 6.27 16.71 -6.51
CA LEU A 89 5.19 15.77 -6.21
C LEU A 89 3.90 16.49 -5.80
N ASN A 90 3.98 17.43 -4.86
CA ASN A 90 2.81 18.22 -4.43
C ASN A 90 2.18 19.07 -5.55
N ARG A 91 2.91 19.32 -6.63
CA ARG A 91 2.45 20.08 -7.81
C ARG A 91 2.16 19.22 -9.02
N TYR A 92 2.18 17.88 -8.84
CA TYR A 92 1.91 16.92 -9.92
C TYR A 92 2.82 17.08 -11.15
N GLN A 93 4.06 17.55 -10.92
CA GLN A 93 5.04 17.79 -11.98
C GLN A 93 5.83 16.52 -12.29
N TYR A 94 5.15 15.51 -12.82
CA TYR A 94 5.71 14.18 -13.09
C TYR A 94 6.79 14.16 -14.18
N THR A 95 6.93 15.22 -14.95
CA THR A 95 8.03 15.38 -15.94
C THR A 95 9.36 15.80 -15.30
N ASN A 96 9.35 16.26 -14.06
CA ASN A 96 10.58 16.48 -13.31
C ASN A 96 11.30 15.15 -13.05
N GLN A 97 12.60 15.08 -13.32
CA GLN A 97 13.35 13.84 -13.26
C GLN A 97 13.34 13.19 -11.87
N GLN A 98 13.37 13.97 -10.79
CA GLN A 98 13.35 13.44 -9.43
C GLN A 98 11.99 12.79 -9.12
N ALA A 99 10.89 13.46 -9.45
CA ALA A 99 9.54 12.92 -9.29
C ALA A 99 9.33 11.70 -10.18
N ARG A 100 9.81 11.76 -11.45
CA ARG A 100 9.75 10.64 -12.41
C ARG A 100 10.46 9.41 -11.89
N ASN A 101 11.65 9.55 -11.33
CA ASN A 101 12.41 8.43 -10.77
C ASN A 101 11.65 7.71 -9.66
N ILE A 102 10.92 8.42 -8.80
CA ILE A 102 10.09 7.82 -7.74
C ILE A 102 8.90 7.06 -8.35
N VAL A 103 8.21 7.67 -9.31
CA VAL A 103 7.07 7.06 -9.99
C VAL A 103 7.50 5.76 -10.70
N ASP A 104 8.59 5.80 -11.46
CA ASP A 104 9.13 4.64 -12.17
C ASP A 104 9.65 3.56 -11.21
N ALA A 105 10.21 3.95 -10.05
CA ALA A 105 10.64 3.01 -9.03
C ALA A 105 9.48 2.26 -8.40
N VAL A 106 8.34 2.91 -8.15
CA VAL A 106 7.13 2.23 -7.64
C VAL A 106 6.65 1.17 -8.64
N TRP A 107 6.51 1.52 -9.91
CA TRP A 107 6.13 0.58 -10.96
C TRP A 107 7.07 -0.63 -11.01
N SER A 108 8.36 -0.38 -11.14
CA SER A 108 9.37 -1.43 -11.31
C SER A 108 9.45 -2.36 -10.09
N ASN A 109 9.41 -1.80 -8.87
CA ASN A 109 9.46 -2.61 -7.64
C ASN A 109 8.17 -3.41 -7.41
N MET A 110 7.00 -2.87 -7.77
CA MET A 110 5.74 -3.62 -7.72
C MET A 110 5.76 -4.81 -8.68
N TYR A 111 6.12 -4.62 -9.95
CA TYR A 111 6.20 -5.72 -10.91
C TYR A 111 7.30 -6.73 -10.57
N ASN A 112 8.42 -6.28 -10.02
CA ASN A 112 9.44 -7.18 -9.50
C ASN A 112 8.90 -8.06 -8.36
N ASN A 113 8.12 -7.47 -7.45
CA ASN A 113 7.53 -8.23 -6.35
C ASN A 113 6.39 -9.16 -6.82
N ILE A 114 5.58 -8.74 -7.79
CA ILE A 114 4.60 -9.59 -8.48
C ILE A 114 5.30 -10.79 -9.16
N SER A 115 6.47 -10.57 -9.76
CA SER A 115 7.27 -11.64 -10.34
C SER A 115 7.70 -12.68 -9.29
N ASN A 116 8.12 -12.22 -8.08
CA ASN A 116 8.44 -13.16 -6.99
C ASN A 116 7.21 -13.94 -6.53
N VAL A 117 6.03 -13.29 -6.44
CA VAL A 117 4.77 -13.99 -6.14
C VAL A 117 4.46 -15.04 -7.21
N ASN A 118 4.65 -14.71 -8.49
CA ASN A 118 4.46 -15.67 -9.59
C ASN A 118 5.44 -16.84 -9.51
N ASN A 119 6.65 -16.63 -8.99
CA ASN A 119 7.61 -17.70 -8.75
C ASN A 119 7.10 -18.68 -7.68
N VAL A 120 6.62 -18.17 -6.54
CA VAL A 120 5.98 -19.02 -5.52
C VAL A 120 4.81 -19.80 -6.11
N LEU A 121 3.92 -19.14 -6.88
CA LEU A 121 2.77 -19.78 -7.50
C LEU A 121 3.15 -20.86 -8.53
N ARG A 122 4.24 -20.68 -9.25
CA ARG A 122 4.76 -21.66 -10.22
C ARG A 122 5.12 -22.97 -9.54
N HIS A 123 5.71 -22.90 -8.35
CA HIS A 123 6.18 -24.06 -7.59
C HIS A 123 5.16 -24.63 -6.60
N ILE A 124 3.99 -24.02 -6.43
CA ILE A 124 3.07 -24.30 -5.32
C ILE A 124 2.63 -25.77 -5.20
N ASN A 125 2.77 -26.54 -6.25
CA ASN A 125 2.42 -27.96 -6.30
C ASN A 125 3.63 -28.91 -6.34
N ASP A 126 4.87 -28.40 -6.27
CA ASP A 126 6.07 -29.23 -6.43
C ASP A 126 6.36 -30.10 -5.20
N ILE A 127 5.86 -29.71 -4.01
CA ILE A 127 5.93 -30.51 -2.80
C ILE A 127 4.54 -30.99 -2.36
N SER A 128 4.50 -32.16 -1.72
CA SER A 128 3.26 -32.75 -1.17
C SER A 128 3.09 -32.52 0.34
N ALA A 129 4.18 -32.18 1.05
CA ALA A 129 4.17 -31.92 2.48
C ALA A 129 3.45 -30.63 2.85
N GLY A 130 2.98 -30.48 4.09
CA GLY A 130 2.40 -29.26 4.63
C GLY A 130 1.15 -28.80 3.87
N ALA A 131 0.18 -29.67 3.61
CA ALA A 131 -0.98 -29.38 2.74
C ALA A 131 -1.79 -28.14 3.21
N GLN A 132 -1.91 -27.92 4.52
CA GLN A 132 -2.64 -26.78 5.08
C GLN A 132 -1.86 -25.48 4.90
N GLU A 133 -0.57 -25.48 5.26
CA GLU A 133 0.32 -24.33 5.15
C GLU A 133 0.51 -23.94 3.67
N ARG A 134 0.67 -24.92 2.80
CA ARG A 134 0.77 -24.72 1.36
C ARG A 134 -0.52 -24.11 0.78
N LYS A 135 -1.70 -24.55 1.25
CA LYS A 135 -2.98 -23.94 0.90
C LYS A 135 -3.04 -22.47 1.34
N MET A 136 -2.53 -22.16 2.53
CA MET A 136 -2.42 -20.78 3.03
C MET A 136 -1.47 -19.94 2.18
N ILE A 137 -0.27 -20.43 1.91
CA ILE A 137 0.73 -19.74 1.05
C ILE A 137 0.16 -19.49 -0.35
N HIS A 138 -0.53 -20.47 -0.93
CA HIS A 138 -1.19 -20.32 -2.23
C HIS A 138 -2.22 -19.18 -2.21
N GLY A 139 -3.09 -19.17 -1.20
CA GLY A 139 -4.09 -18.11 -1.02
C GLY A 139 -3.47 -16.73 -0.81
N GLU A 140 -2.41 -16.64 0.00
CA GLU A 140 -1.69 -15.38 0.21
C GLU A 140 -1.02 -14.87 -1.07
N ALA A 141 -0.33 -15.74 -1.80
CA ALA A 141 0.34 -15.38 -3.03
C ALA A 141 -0.65 -14.83 -4.08
N LEU A 142 -1.79 -15.51 -4.29
CA LEU A 142 -2.85 -14.99 -5.16
C LEU A 142 -3.44 -13.67 -4.66
N GLY A 143 -3.71 -13.59 -3.35
CA GLY A 143 -4.23 -12.38 -2.73
C GLY A 143 -3.30 -11.18 -2.87
N LEU A 144 -2.00 -11.37 -2.63
CA LEU A 144 -0.97 -10.34 -2.81
C LEU A 144 -0.83 -9.92 -4.28
N ARG A 145 -0.91 -10.87 -5.23
CA ARG A 145 -0.88 -10.54 -6.66
C ARG A 145 -2.06 -9.63 -7.04
N GLY A 146 -3.26 -9.98 -6.62
CA GLY A 146 -4.44 -9.14 -6.82
C GLY A 146 -4.34 -7.78 -6.14
N PHE A 147 -3.86 -7.73 -4.89
CA PHE A 147 -3.66 -6.50 -4.12
C PHE A 147 -2.66 -5.54 -4.80
N MET A 148 -1.51 -6.05 -5.22
CA MET A 148 -0.48 -5.23 -5.89
C MET A 148 -0.94 -4.71 -7.25
N HIS A 149 -1.60 -5.53 -8.07
CA HIS A 149 -2.16 -5.07 -9.34
C HIS A 149 -3.29 -4.05 -9.12
N PHE A 150 -4.10 -4.19 -8.06
CA PHE A 150 -5.11 -3.19 -7.73
C PHE A 150 -4.49 -1.84 -7.37
N ASP A 151 -3.42 -1.82 -6.57
CA ASP A 151 -2.74 -0.57 -6.23
C ASP A 151 -2.06 0.07 -7.45
N LEU A 152 -1.47 -0.73 -8.34
CA LEU A 152 -0.98 -0.26 -9.63
C LEU A 152 -2.12 0.35 -10.48
N ALA A 153 -3.28 -0.31 -10.57
CA ALA A 153 -4.43 0.23 -11.31
C ALA A 153 -4.91 1.56 -10.74
N ARG A 154 -4.98 1.69 -9.42
CA ARG A 154 -5.36 2.97 -8.78
C ARG A 154 -4.37 4.11 -9.05
N LEU A 155 -3.08 3.79 -9.21
CA LEU A 155 -2.04 4.79 -9.45
C LEU A 155 -1.92 5.18 -10.92
N TYR A 156 -1.91 4.20 -11.83
CA TYR A 156 -1.47 4.40 -13.21
C TYR A 156 -2.61 4.34 -14.25
N CYS A 157 -3.85 4.01 -13.86
CA CYS A 157 -5.00 3.97 -14.75
C CYS A 157 -6.02 5.03 -14.37
N THR A 158 -6.92 5.36 -15.30
CA THR A 158 -8.10 6.18 -15.03
C THR A 158 -8.98 5.54 -13.96
N ASP A 159 -9.73 6.35 -13.19
CA ASP A 159 -10.69 5.81 -12.22
C ASP A 159 -11.76 4.97 -12.92
N TYR A 160 -12.04 3.80 -12.38
CA TYR A 160 -12.94 2.84 -13.02
C TYR A 160 -14.34 3.40 -13.29
N THR A 161 -14.87 4.25 -12.41
CA THR A 161 -16.21 4.83 -12.57
C THR A 161 -16.29 5.89 -13.69
N ARG A 162 -15.15 6.34 -14.20
CA ARG A 162 -15.03 7.28 -15.32
C ARG A 162 -14.41 6.64 -16.57
N SER A 163 -14.25 5.32 -16.57
CA SER A 163 -13.69 4.56 -17.68
C SER A 163 -14.77 4.11 -18.67
N ASP A 164 -14.35 3.77 -19.86
CA ASP A 164 -15.15 3.09 -20.88
C ASP A 164 -14.59 1.70 -21.22
N ALA A 165 -15.23 1.00 -22.17
CA ALA A 165 -14.84 -0.34 -22.56
C ALA A 165 -13.41 -0.44 -23.17
N ASN A 166 -12.87 0.68 -23.68
CA ASN A 166 -11.57 0.74 -24.34
C ASN A 166 -10.48 1.32 -23.44
N THR A 167 -10.85 1.79 -22.25
CA THR A 167 -9.89 2.40 -21.32
C THR A 167 -8.77 1.42 -20.98
N LEU A 168 -7.53 1.86 -21.15
CA LEU A 168 -6.34 1.05 -20.90
C LEU A 168 -6.20 0.75 -19.40
N GLY A 169 -6.03 -0.54 -19.09
CA GLY A 169 -5.67 -1.07 -17.78
C GLY A 169 -4.19 -1.39 -17.70
N LEU A 170 -3.84 -2.48 -17.04
CA LEU A 170 -2.45 -2.85 -16.76
C LEU A 170 -1.98 -4.04 -17.61
N PRO A 171 -0.65 -4.20 -17.79
CA PRO A 171 -0.05 -5.48 -18.16
C PRO A 171 -0.13 -6.43 -16.95
N TYR A 172 -1.21 -7.24 -16.88
CA TYR A 172 -1.45 -8.16 -15.75
C TYR A 172 -0.52 -9.36 -15.80
N ALA A 173 0.40 -9.46 -14.84
CA ALA A 173 1.46 -10.47 -14.82
C ALA A 173 1.03 -11.71 -14.02
N THR A 174 0.90 -12.86 -14.69
CA THR A 174 0.52 -14.14 -14.06
C THR A 174 1.61 -15.19 -14.11
N GLU A 175 2.73 -14.93 -14.77
CA GLU A 175 3.81 -15.88 -14.99
C GLU A 175 5.15 -15.32 -14.53
N PHE A 176 6.04 -16.19 -14.08
CA PHE A 176 7.44 -15.89 -13.81
C PHE A 176 8.27 -16.11 -15.08
N ASN A 177 8.46 -15.05 -15.85
CA ASN A 177 9.31 -15.06 -17.05
C ASN A 177 9.73 -13.63 -17.44
N LEU A 178 10.62 -13.50 -18.44
CA LEU A 178 11.12 -12.21 -18.95
C LEU A 178 10.40 -11.73 -20.21
N LYS A 179 9.26 -12.33 -20.58
CA LYS A 179 8.50 -11.92 -21.76
C LYS A 179 7.77 -10.60 -21.49
N ASN A 180 7.55 -9.82 -22.53
CA ASN A 180 6.66 -8.67 -22.47
C ASN A 180 5.26 -9.11 -22.03
N ARG A 181 4.64 -8.30 -21.20
CA ARG A 181 3.31 -8.61 -20.65
C ARG A 181 2.22 -8.09 -21.58
N THR A 182 1.20 -8.90 -21.75
CA THR A 182 -0.02 -8.50 -22.43
C THR A 182 -0.70 -7.35 -21.69
N ARG A 183 -1.09 -6.31 -22.42
CA ARG A 183 -1.91 -5.21 -21.88
C ARG A 183 -3.38 -5.60 -21.92
N TYR A 184 -4.12 -5.18 -20.90
CA TYR A 184 -5.54 -5.43 -20.78
C TYR A 184 -6.32 -4.12 -20.75
N THR A 185 -7.60 -4.15 -21.10
CA THR A 185 -8.50 -3.03 -20.77
C THR A 185 -8.62 -2.92 -19.25
N LEU A 186 -9.05 -1.76 -18.77
CA LEU A 186 -9.25 -1.55 -17.34
C LEU A 186 -10.29 -2.52 -16.77
N GLN A 187 -11.35 -2.79 -17.51
CA GLN A 187 -12.36 -3.78 -17.12
C GLN A 187 -11.77 -5.18 -16.98
N ALA A 188 -10.99 -5.64 -17.96
CA ALA A 188 -10.33 -6.94 -17.92
C ALA A 188 -9.31 -7.01 -16.75
N THR A 189 -8.54 -5.93 -16.53
CA THR A 189 -7.63 -5.81 -15.38
C THR A 189 -8.36 -6.04 -14.06
N PHE A 190 -9.50 -5.37 -13.83
CA PHE A 190 -10.28 -5.53 -12.60
C PHE A 190 -10.90 -6.93 -12.48
N ASN A 191 -11.29 -7.55 -13.59
CA ASN A 191 -11.78 -8.94 -13.59
C ASN A 191 -10.67 -9.92 -13.18
N LEU A 192 -9.43 -9.72 -13.66
CA LEU A 192 -8.27 -10.54 -13.28
C LEU A 192 -7.90 -10.33 -11.81
N ILE A 193 -7.93 -9.09 -11.31
CA ILE A 193 -7.76 -8.79 -9.88
C ILE A 193 -8.79 -9.56 -9.04
N LEU A 194 -10.07 -9.48 -9.41
CA LEU A 194 -11.14 -10.18 -8.70
C LEU A 194 -11.02 -11.70 -8.81
N LYS A 195 -10.53 -12.23 -9.93
CA LYS A 195 -10.26 -13.66 -10.11
C LYS A 195 -9.24 -14.15 -9.09
N ASP A 196 -8.09 -13.46 -8.96
CA ASP A 196 -7.07 -13.80 -7.98
C ASP A 196 -7.61 -13.69 -6.54
N LEU A 197 -8.30 -12.60 -6.20
CA LEU A 197 -8.89 -12.41 -4.88
C LEU A 197 -9.98 -13.43 -4.54
N ASN A 198 -10.78 -13.88 -5.51
CA ASN A 198 -11.80 -14.91 -5.29
C ASN A 198 -11.16 -16.28 -5.02
N GLN A 199 -10.09 -16.63 -5.74
CA GLN A 199 -9.34 -17.84 -5.47
C GLN A 199 -8.66 -17.78 -4.09
N ALA A 200 -8.05 -16.65 -3.75
CA ALA A 200 -7.48 -16.41 -2.43
C ALA A 200 -8.53 -16.58 -1.30
N ASP A 201 -9.72 -15.97 -1.47
CA ASP A 201 -10.83 -16.07 -0.50
C ASP A 201 -11.26 -17.53 -0.26
N SER A 202 -11.28 -18.34 -1.30
CA SER A 202 -11.61 -19.77 -1.20
C SER A 202 -10.52 -20.60 -0.53
N LEU A 203 -9.25 -20.23 -0.71
CA LEU A 203 -8.11 -20.94 -0.12
C LEU A 203 -7.88 -20.57 1.35
N LEU A 204 -8.17 -19.34 1.75
CA LEU A 204 -7.94 -18.81 3.10
C LEU A 204 -9.14 -18.92 4.04
N THR A 205 -10.15 -19.77 3.71
CA THR A 205 -11.35 -19.93 4.55
C THR A 205 -11.04 -20.35 5.99
N ASP A 206 -10.02 -21.16 6.18
CA ASP A 206 -9.64 -21.76 7.47
C ASP A 206 -8.61 -20.90 8.23
N ASP A 207 -8.19 -19.77 7.68
CA ASP A 207 -7.29 -18.79 8.30
C ASP A 207 -8.04 -17.99 9.38
N ASN A 208 -8.19 -18.57 10.57
CA ASN A 208 -9.01 -18.01 11.65
C ASN A 208 -8.20 -17.27 12.71
N ASP A 209 -6.88 -17.52 12.82
CA ASP A 209 -6.03 -16.90 13.84
C ASP A 209 -5.39 -15.60 13.33
N VAL A 210 -6.23 -14.62 13.03
CA VAL A 210 -5.78 -13.27 12.67
C VAL A 210 -5.63 -12.46 13.96
N THR A 211 -4.70 -12.89 14.80
CA THR A 211 -4.34 -12.19 16.02
C THR A 211 -3.10 -11.34 15.82
N TYR A 212 -2.99 -10.30 16.61
CA TYR A 212 -1.77 -9.55 16.78
C TYR A 212 -0.92 -10.22 17.86
N ASP A 213 0.28 -10.65 17.49
CA ASP A 213 1.27 -11.14 18.45
C ASP A 213 2.39 -10.11 18.59
N ASN A 214 2.68 -9.69 19.82
CA ASN A 214 3.80 -8.79 20.14
C ASN A 214 5.16 -9.48 20.00
N THR A 215 5.18 -10.80 19.97
CA THR A 215 6.37 -11.59 19.74
C THR A 215 6.36 -12.07 18.29
N PHE A 216 7.31 -11.60 17.49
CA PHE A 216 7.53 -12.17 16.17
C PHE A 216 8.10 -13.57 16.34
N VAL A 217 7.23 -14.55 16.35
CA VAL A 217 7.61 -15.96 16.29
C VAL A 217 7.53 -16.40 14.83
N ARG A 218 8.57 -17.05 14.32
CA ARG A 218 8.58 -17.67 13.01
C ARG A 218 7.66 -18.92 13.00
N ASP A 219 6.38 -18.66 13.09
CA ASP A 219 5.32 -19.65 12.95
C ASP A 219 4.33 -19.08 11.96
N TYR A 220 4.30 -19.62 10.75
CA TYR A 220 3.49 -19.10 9.64
C TYR A 220 1.98 -19.09 9.93
N SER A 221 1.54 -19.90 10.88
CA SER A 221 0.14 -19.97 11.31
C SER A 221 -0.24 -18.88 12.31
N LYS A 222 0.71 -18.10 12.84
CA LYS A 222 0.50 -17.08 13.86
C LYS A 222 0.86 -15.67 13.39
N GLY A 223 0.40 -14.68 14.13
CA GLY A 223 0.69 -13.28 13.81
C GLY A 223 0.14 -12.86 12.44
N ARG A 224 -0.94 -13.49 12.00
CA ARG A 224 -1.48 -13.39 10.64
C ARG A 224 -1.87 -11.98 10.19
N VAL A 225 -1.96 -11.04 11.10
CA VAL A 225 -2.25 -9.62 10.80
C VAL A 225 -1.13 -8.93 10.00
N ILE A 226 0.10 -9.46 10.02
CA ILE A 226 1.22 -9.00 9.19
C ILE A 226 1.43 -9.85 7.93
N LEU A 227 0.57 -10.81 7.70
CA LEU A 227 0.50 -11.64 6.49
C LEU A 227 -0.83 -11.38 5.79
N PHE A 228 -0.92 -11.67 4.49
CA PHE A 228 -2.14 -11.40 3.73
C PHE A 228 -3.23 -12.40 4.05
N ASN A 229 -3.91 -12.18 5.17
CA ASN A 229 -4.89 -13.08 5.77
C ASN A 229 -6.26 -13.00 5.06
N LYS A 230 -7.20 -13.88 5.45
CA LYS A 230 -8.54 -13.91 4.84
C LYS A 230 -9.31 -12.59 4.91
N TYR A 231 -9.11 -11.80 5.96
CA TYR A 231 -9.78 -10.51 6.09
C TYR A 231 -9.10 -9.43 5.26
N ALA A 232 -7.78 -9.55 5.02
CA ALA A 232 -7.08 -8.72 4.04
C ALA A 232 -7.64 -8.95 2.62
N VAL A 233 -7.93 -10.21 2.27
CA VAL A 233 -8.62 -10.54 1.00
C VAL A 233 -10.00 -9.89 0.95
N LYS A 234 -10.82 -10.05 1.99
CA LYS A 234 -12.18 -9.47 2.04
C LYS A 234 -12.14 -7.93 1.99
N ALA A 235 -11.25 -7.31 2.75
CA ALA A 235 -11.08 -5.87 2.75
C ALA A 235 -10.58 -5.35 1.39
N THR A 236 -9.68 -6.07 0.73
CA THR A 236 -9.24 -5.73 -0.63
C THR A 236 -10.39 -5.88 -1.64
N LYS A 237 -11.22 -6.93 -1.55
CA LYS A 237 -12.44 -7.05 -2.37
C LYS A 237 -13.40 -5.89 -2.13
N ALA A 238 -13.59 -5.47 -0.88
CA ALA A 238 -14.40 -4.28 -0.56
C ALA A 238 -13.84 -3.01 -1.25
N ARG A 239 -12.53 -2.79 -1.19
CA ARG A 239 -11.86 -1.69 -1.91
C ARG A 239 -12.05 -1.76 -3.43
N VAL A 240 -11.88 -2.94 -4.02
CA VAL A 240 -12.00 -3.16 -5.47
C VAL A 240 -13.44 -2.88 -5.92
N TYR A 241 -14.43 -3.47 -5.26
CA TYR A 241 -15.83 -3.24 -5.61
C TYR A 241 -16.27 -1.79 -5.38
N TYR A 242 -15.79 -1.16 -4.32
CA TYR A 242 -16.02 0.27 -4.07
C TYR A 242 -15.43 1.13 -5.19
N ALA A 243 -14.18 0.88 -5.61
CA ALA A 243 -13.55 1.57 -6.73
C ALA A 243 -14.30 1.35 -8.07
N MET A 244 -14.97 0.20 -8.22
CA MET A 244 -15.80 -0.09 -9.39
C MET A 244 -17.20 0.55 -9.32
N GLY A 245 -17.59 1.20 -8.22
CA GLY A 245 -18.95 1.67 -8.00
C GLY A 245 -19.97 0.55 -7.74
N LYS A 246 -19.50 -0.68 -7.49
CA LYS A 246 -20.33 -1.85 -7.16
C LYS A 246 -20.60 -1.88 -5.66
N TYR A 247 -21.45 -0.97 -5.22
CA TYR A 247 -21.66 -0.70 -3.79
C TYR A 247 -22.30 -1.86 -3.02
N THR A 248 -23.12 -2.66 -3.65
CA THR A 248 -23.73 -3.85 -3.00
C THR A 248 -22.66 -4.87 -2.57
N GLU A 249 -21.75 -5.18 -3.48
CA GLU A 249 -20.63 -6.10 -3.23
C GLU A 249 -19.62 -5.47 -2.25
N ALA A 250 -19.31 -4.20 -2.40
CA ALA A 250 -18.44 -3.47 -1.49
C ALA A 250 -18.99 -3.53 -0.05
N ALA A 251 -20.29 -3.25 0.13
CA ALA A 251 -20.97 -3.34 1.42
C ALA A 251 -20.92 -4.74 2.03
N LYS A 252 -21.12 -5.77 1.21
CA LYS A 252 -21.05 -7.18 1.65
C LYS A 252 -19.71 -7.47 2.29
N TYR A 253 -18.61 -7.23 1.56
CA TYR A 253 -17.27 -7.61 2.04
C TYR A 253 -16.79 -6.71 3.18
N ALA A 254 -17.09 -5.42 3.18
CA ALA A 254 -16.80 -4.53 4.30
C ALA A 254 -17.52 -4.98 5.57
N ARG A 255 -18.79 -5.36 5.47
CA ARG A 255 -19.60 -5.87 6.60
C ARG A 255 -19.06 -7.20 7.16
N GLU A 256 -18.59 -8.12 6.30
CA GLU A 256 -17.95 -9.34 6.75
C GLU A 256 -16.72 -9.10 7.62
N VAL A 257 -15.92 -8.08 7.29
CA VAL A 257 -14.76 -7.67 8.11
C VAL A 257 -15.20 -7.02 9.41
N ILE A 258 -16.13 -6.08 9.37
CA ILE A 258 -16.65 -5.38 10.56
C ILE A 258 -17.27 -6.37 11.56
N ASN A 259 -17.99 -7.39 11.08
CA ASN A 259 -18.64 -8.40 11.90
C ASN A 259 -17.66 -9.40 12.53
N ALA A 260 -16.40 -9.42 12.15
CA ALA A 260 -15.36 -10.25 12.77
C ALA A 260 -14.87 -9.65 14.10
N THR A 261 -15.77 -9.42 15.03
CA THR A 261 -15.55 -8.67 16.29
C THR A 261 -14.57 -9.34 17.25
N GLN A 262 -14.35 -10.64 17.13
CA GLN A 262 -13.30 -11.36 17.86
C GLN A 262 -11.90 -10.94 17.42
N ASN A 263 -11.73 -10.56 16.15
CA ASN A 263 -10.45 -10.14 15.57
C ASN A 263 -10.30 -8.61 15.59
N PHE A 264 -11.36 -7.88 15.24
CA PHE A 264 -11.29 -6.45 14.98
C PHE A 264 -12.28 -5.66 15.83
N LYS A 265 -11.83 -4.49 16.27
CA LYS A 265 -12.67 -3.57 17.06
C LYS A 265 -12.15 -2.15 16.89
N LEU A 266 -13.06 -1.18 16.71
CA LEU A 266 -12.70 0.23 16.79
C LEU A 266 -12.13 0.57 18.17
N ASN A 267 -11.05 1.31 18.16
CA ASN A 267 -10.40 1.75 19.38
C ASN A 267 -11.27 2.81 20.08
N THR A 268 -11.57 2.58 21.34
CA THR A 268 -12.40 3.46 22.15
C THR A 268 -11.62 4.14 23.28
N SER A 269 -10.29 4.04 23.27
CA SER A 269 -9.45 4.64 24.30
C SER A 269 -9.53 6.17 24.25
N THR A 270 -9.54 6.80 25.42
CA THR A 270 -9.41 8.26 25.57
C THR A 270 -8.01 8.76 25.19
N SER A 271 -7.04 7.84 25.04
CA SER A 271 -5.69 8.12 24.53
C SER A 271 -5.39 7.20 23.35
N LEU A 272 -5.31 7.79 22.16
CA LEU A 272 -4.91 7.09 20.94
C LEU A 272 -3.39 6.99 20.79
N ASP A 273 -2.63 7.59 21.71
CA ASP A 273 -1.20 7.82 21.59
C ASP A 273 -0.38 6.57 21.29
N SER A 274 -0.52 5.51 22.09
CA SER A 274 0.26 4.29 21.90
C SER A 274 -0.32 3.38 20.82
N VAL A 275 -1.63 3.44 20.61
CA VAL A 275 -2.36 2.52 19.74
C VAL A 275 -2.41 3.01 18.29
N MET A 276 -2.50 4.33 18.09
CA MET A 276 -2.58 4.93 16.76
C MET A 276 -1.21 5.18 16.13
N ARG A 277 -0.14 5.26 16.93
CA ARG A 277 1.23 5.44 16.44
C ARG A 277 1.83 4.16 15.87
N PHE A 278 1.20 3.04 16.15
CA PHE A 278 1.74 1.74 15.77
C PHE A 278 0.64 0.76 15.35
N PRO A 279 0.97 -0.22 14.46
CA PRO A 279 0.00 -1.21 13.97
C PRO A 279 -0.49 -2.21 15.02
N ALA A 280 -0.44 -1.90 16.30
CA ALA A 280 -0.76 -2.81 17.40
C ALA A 280 -2.23 -2.92 17.74
N SER A 281 -3.11 -2.22 17.05
CA SER A 281 -4.51 -2.18 17.46
C SER A 281 -5.33 -3.27 16.79
N LYS A 282 -6.45 -3.60 17.43
CA LYS A 282 -7.50 -4.41 16.79
C LYS A 282 -8.16 -3.72 15.57
N GLU A 283 -7.67 -2.56 15.17
CA GLU A 283 -8.07 -1.90 13.93
C GLU A 283 -7.20 -2.29 12.73
N MET A 284 -6.05 -2.93 12.94
CA MET A 284 -5.19 -3.39 11.84
C MET A 284 -5.75 -4.68 11.26
N ILE A 285 -6.12 -4.65 9.99
CA ILE A 285 -6.57 -5.82 9.22
C ILE A 285 -5.38 -6.47 8.52
N PHE A 286 -4.51 -5.64 7.94
CA PHE A 286 -3.28 -6.06 7.30
C PHE A 286 -2.22 -4.97 7.42
N GLY A 287 -1.00 -5.39 7.69
CA GLY A 287 0.17 -4.53 7.72
C GLY A 287 1.43 -5.29 7.33
N VAL A 288 2.53 -4.57 7.17
CA VAL A 288 3.85 -5.15 6.87
C VAL A 288 4.85 -4.80 7.95
N TYR A 289 5.64 -5.78 8.35
CA TYR A 289 6.71 -5.58 9.34
C TYR A 289 7.90 -4.84 8.71
N ALA A 290 8.41 -3.83 9.41
CA ALA A 290 9.57 -3.03 9.01
C ALA A 290 10.35 -2.60 10.25
N ALA A 291 11.43 -3.28 10.59
CA ALA A 291 12.21 -3.04 11.81
C ALA A 291 12.86 -1.65 11.86
N ASP A 292 13.44 -1.20 10.75
CA ASP A 292 14.36 -0.06 10.70
C ASP A 292 13.74 1.25 10.17
N ARG A 293 12.42 1.39 10.24
CA ARG A 293 11.70 2.54 9.66
C ARG A 293 11.91 3.86 10.44
N SER A 294 12.26 3.80 11.72
CA SER A 294 12.19 4.97 12.61
C SER A 294 13.09 6.12 12.18
N THR A 295 14.30 5.85 11.72
CA THR A 295 15.25 6.89 11.29
C THR A 295 14.74 7.68 10.10
N ALA A 296 14.27 7.00 9.04
CA ALA A 296 13.75 7.67 7.85
C ALA A 296 12.53 8.56 8.17
N ILE A 297 11.59 8.05 8.97
CA ILE A 297 10.39 8.80 9.38
C ILE A 297 10.76 10.00 10.24
N ARG A 298 11.68 9.84 11.22
CA ARG A 298 12.13 10.97 12.06
C ARG A 298 12.83 12.02 11.22
N THR A 299 13.65 11.62 10.26
CA THR A 299 14.31 12.56 9.34
C THR A 299 13.30 13.31 8.48
N ALA A 300 12.25 12.65 8.01
CA ALA A 300 11.22 13.25 7.17
C ALA A 300 10.34 14.25 7.94
N PHE A 301 9.96 13.97 9.20
CA PHE A 301 8.93 14.71 9.93
C PHE A 301 9.40 15.47 11.16
N LEU A 302 10.60 15.18 11.68
CA LEU A 302 11.16 15.91 12.82
C LEU A 302 12.40 16.69 12.40
N ARG A 303 12.33 17.99 12.58
CA ARG A 303 13.47 18.87 12.37
C ARG A 303 14.57 18.55 13.38
N SER A 304 15.67 17.94 12.93
CA SER A 304 16.90 17.99 13.69
C SER A 304 17.64 19.28 13.37
N THR A 305 18.29 19.87 14.36
CA THR A 305 19.02 21.13 14.23
C THR A 305 20.01 21.06 13.06
N GLY A 306 19.64 21.68 11.93
CA GLY A 306 20.64 22.17 11.01
C GLY A 306 20.48 21.90 9.54
N TYR A 307 20.16 20.77 8.99
CA TYR A 307 20.09 20.57 7.53
C TYR A 307 19.26 19.32 7.18
N GLY A 308 18.12 19.52 6.56
CA GLY A 308 17.33 18.41 5.99
C GLY A 308 15.95 18.86 5.57
N SER A 309 15.47 18.30 4.46
CA SER A 309 14.09 18.38 4.08
C SER A 309 13.23 17.76 5.17
N PHE A 310 12.16 18.41 5.56
CA PHE A 310 11.17 17.79 6.43
C PHE A 310 9.78 18.08 5.88
N LEU A 311 8.95 17.06 5.86
CA LEU A 311 7.57 17.20 5.42
C LEU A 311 6.75 17.90 6.51
N GLU A 312 6.04 18.94 6.12
CA GLU A 312 5.06 19.62 6.96
C GLU A 312 3.67 19.05 6.71
N GLY A 313 2.88 18.92 7.77
CA GLY A 313 1.44 18.66 7.64
C GLY A 313 0.72 19.86 7.04
N ARG A 314 -0.52 19.63 6.59
CA ARG A 314 -1.37 20.67 6.00
C ARG A 314 -1.47 21.90 6.91
N ARG A 315 -1.45 23.09 6.31
CA ARG A 315 -1.59 24.36 7.08
C ARG A 315 -2.98 24.56 7.68
N ASP A 316 -4.01 23.92 7.10
CA ASP A 316 -5.38 23.94 7.61
C ASP A 316 -5.70 22.78 8.57
N THR A 317 -4.69 22.10 9.12
CA THR A 317 -4.85 20.94 10.02
C THR A 317 -5.80 21.24 11.20
N ARG A 318 -5.70 22.40 11.85
CA ARG A 318 -6.63 22.79 12.92
C ARG A 318 -8.08 22.77 12.46
N SER A 319 -8.38 23.42 11.34
CA SER A 319 -9.73 23.47 10.76
C SER A 319 -10.21 22.08 10.32
N LEU A 320 -9.32 21.29 9.74
CA LEU A 320 -9.62 19.93 9.31
C LEU A 320 -10.07 19.05 10.50
N TYR A 321 -9.37 19.16 11.64
CA TYR A 321 -9.67 18.38 12.85
C TYR A 321 -10.63 19.08 13.83
N GLU A 322 -11.42 20.03 13.35
CA GLU A 322 -12.45 20.72 14.15
C GLU A 322 -11.91 21.32 15.47
N THR A 323 -10.65 21.80 15.44
CA THR A 323 -10.03 22.42 16.60
C THR A 323 -10.66 23.77 16.87
N ASP A 324 -11.03 24.05 18.13
CA ASP A 324 -11.48 25.37 18.55
C ASP A 324 -10.35 26.39 18.40
N LEU A 325 -10.58 27.42 17.57
CA LEU A 325 -9.58 28.42 17.25
C LEU A 325 -9.23 29.33 18.46
N PHE A 326 -10.12 29.45 19.45
CA PHE A 326 -9.91 30.30 20.61
C PHE A 326 -9.17 29.59 21.74
N THR A 327 -9.50 28.32 21.97
CA THR A 327 -8.92 27.53 23.06
C THR A 327 -7.77 26.63 22.61
N ALA A 328 -7.55 26.49 21.29
CA ALA A 328 -6.64 25.54 20.67
C ALA A 328 -6.91 24.06 21.09
N LEU A 329 -8.11 23.78 21.58
CA LEU A 329 -8.53 22.44 21.96
C LEU A 329 -9.31 21.79 20.83
N SER A 330 -9.04 20.53 20.59
CA SER A 330 -9.81 19.67 19.70
C SER A 330 -10.36 18.50 20.49
N SER A 331 -11.62 18.17 20.26
CA SER A 331 -12.20 16.91 20.74
C SER A 331 -11.78 15.73 19.87
N ASP A 332 -11.28 15.97 18.66
CA ASP A 332 -10.74 14.93 17.80
C ASP A 332 -9.38 14.45 18.30
N LEU A 333 -9.35 13.26 18.90
CA LEU A 333 -8.15 12.65 19.46
C LEU A 333 -7.03 12.42 18.42
N ARG A 334 -7.39 12.37 17.13
CA ARG A 334 -6.41 12.23 16.05
C ARG A 334 -5.53 13.46 15.92
N PHE A 335 -6.04 14.66 16.20
CA PHE A 335 -5.25 15.88 16.09
C PHE A 335 -3.98 15.81 16.95
N THR A 336 -4.11 15.56 18.23
CA THR A 336 -2.99 15.49 19.16
C THR A 336 -2.17 14.21 19.04
N SER A 337 -2.78 13.11 18.56
CA SER A 337 -2.11 11.83 18.38
C SER A 337 -1.30 11.76 17.07
N PHE A 338 -1.74 12.50 16.04
CA PHE A 338 -1.08 12.47 14.74
C PHE A 338 -0.14 13.64 14.50
N PHE A 339 -0.41 14.78 15.12
CA PHE A 339 0.34 16.00 14.87
C PHE A 339 0.83 16.66 16.16
N ARG A 340 2.02 17.25 16.05
CA ARG A 340 2.53 18.21 17.01
C ARG A 340 2.54 19.58 16.34
N GLU A 341 1.87 20.53 16.96
CA GLU A 341 1.94 21.92 16.52
C GLU A 341 3.22 22.58 17.02
N ASN A 342 3.90 23.26 16.09
CA ASN A 342 5.06 24.10 16.38
C ASN A 342 4.67 25.54 16.08
N THR A 343 4.75 26.40 17.09
CA THR A 343 4.45 27.84 16.97
C THR A 343 5.74 28.64 16.94
N SER A 344 5.85 29.59 15.98
CA SER A 344 6.93 30.56 15.90
C SER A 344 6.32 31.93 15.60
N GLY A 345 6.21 32.77 16.62
CA GLY A 345 5.47 34.03 16.54
C GLY A 345 3.98 33.77 16.25
N SER A 346 3.48 34.36 15.17
CA SER A 346 2.07 34.16 14.71
C SER A 346 1.88 33.00 13.74
N THR A 347 2.95 32.26 13.42
CA THR A 347 2.90 31.17 12.42
C THR A 347 2.89 29.82 13.12
N SER A 348 1.98 28.93 12.72
CA SER A 348 1.95 27.54 13.16
C SER A 348 2.30 26.61 12.01
N SER A 349 3.08 25.58 12.32
CA SER A 349 3.34 24.44 11.45
C SER A 349 3.05 23.13 12.19
N PHE A 350 2.80 22.05 11.47
CA PHE A 350 2.38 20.78 12.05
C PHE A 350 3.38 19.69 11.69
N SER A 351 4.09 19.14 12.68
CA SER A 351 4.92 17.96 12.54
C SER A 351 4.06 16.71 12.70
N PHE A 352 4.14 15.79 11.74
CA PHE A 352 3.45 14.51 11.82
C PHE A 352 4.19 13.55 12.74
N ILE A 353 3.48 13.02 13.75
CA ILE A 353 4.06 12.17 14.79
C ILE A 353 3.44 10.78 14.92
N ARG A 354 2.36 10.49 14.20
CA ARG A 354 1.65 9.19 14.24
C ARG A 354 2.58 7.98 14.09
N LEU A 355 3.56 8.07 13.19
CA LEU A 355 4.47 6.98 12.88
C LEU A 355 5.78 7.02 13.70
N ILE A 356 5.96 8.03 14.56
CA ILE A 356 7.18 8.20 15.33
C ILE A 356 7.06 7.44 16.63
N GLN A 357 7.91 6.43 16.78
CA GLN A 357 8.07 5.68 18.03
C GLN A 357 9.13 6.34 18.91
N ASN A 358 8.89 6.36 20.20
CA ASN A 358 9.93 6.68 21.16
C ASN A 358 10.75 5.41 21.50
N ASP A 359 11.94 5.59 22.06
CA ASP A 359 12.85 4.50 22.39
C ASP A 359 12.28 3.53 23.45
N ALA A 360 11.38 4.02 24.31
CA ALA A 360 10.68 3.20 25.30
C ALA A 360 9.66 2.25 24.68
N GLU A 361 9.03 2.64 23.55
CA GLU A 361 8.14 1.73 22.80
C GLU A 361 8.92 0.66 22.06
N ALA A 362 10.10 1.00 21.52
CA ALA A 362 10.99 0.04 20.88
C ALA A 362 11.48 -1.06 21.84
N THR A 363 11.71 -0.70 23.12
CA THR A 363 12.16 -1.67 24.16
C THR A 363 11.05 -2.57 24.70
N ARG A 364 9.78 -2.25 24.46
CA ARG A 364 8.62 -3.08 24.88
C ARG A 364 8.28 -4.22 23.93
N GLY A 365 9.09 -4.47 22.90
CA GLY A 365 8.83 -5.51 21.92
C GLY A 365 7.61 -5.25 21.03
N VAL A 366 7.20 -3.97 20.89
CA VAL A 366 6.08 -3.60 20.04
C VAL A 366 6.46 -3.82 18.57
N LEU A 367 5.59 -4.48 17.82
CA LEU A 367 5.82 -4.79 16.42
C LEU A 367 5.99 -3.50 15.60
N LYS A 368 7.07 -3.37 14.87
CA LYS A 368 7.35 -2.24 13.98
C LYS A 368 6.82 -2.54 12.58
N GLY A 369 6.20 -1.57 11.93
CA GLY A 369 5.68 -1.79 10.59
C GLY A 369 4.73 -0.69 10.10
N PHE A 370 4.02 -0.97 9.02
CA PHE A 370 3.04 -0.06 8.42
C PHE A 370 1.69 -0.74 8.28
N VAL A 371 0.62 -0.04 8.65
CA VAL A 371 -0.76 -0.48 8.41
C VAL A 371 -1.11 -0.19 6.96
N LEU A 372 -1.53 -1.20 6.22
CA LEU A 372 -1.94 -1.08 4.82
C LEU A 372 -3.46 -1.12 4.66
N ILE A 373 -4.14 -1.86 5.53
CA ILE A 373 -5.60 -1.91 5.57
C ILE A 373 -6.05 -1.81 7.02
N SER A 374 -6.95 -0.86 7.32
CA SER A 374 -7.47 -0.62 8.66
C SER A 374 -8.99 -0.73 8.73
N LEU A 375 -9.51 -1.02 9.93
CA LEU A 375 -10.92 -1.21 10.18
C LEU A 375 -11.78 0.05 9.89
N PRO A 376 -11.36 1.28 10.26
CA PRO A 376 -12.14 2.48 9.92
C PRO A 376 -12.45 2.62 8.44
N GLU A 377 -11.55 2.18 7.57
CA GLU A 377 -11.78 2.20 6.13
C GLU A 377 -12.96 1.32 5.73
N MET A 378 -13.12 0.16 6.37
CA MET A 378 -14.27 -0.72 6.11
C MET A 378 -15.59 -0.07 6.55
N TYR A 379 -15.58 0.67 7.66
CA TYR A 379 -16.73 1.47 8.08
C TYR A 379 -17.07 2.55 7.05
N TYR A 380 -16.06 3.24 6.51
CA TYR A 380 -16.28 4.27 5.51
C TYR A 380 -16.80 3.68 4.19
N ILE A 381 -16.22 2.58 3.71
CA ILE A 381 -16.70 1.89 2.50
C ILE A 381 -18.14 1.42 2.68
N LEU A 382 -18.48 0.81 3.83
CA LEU A 382 -19.84 0.36 4.11
C LEU A 382 -20.81 1.53 4.21
N SER A 383 -20.43 2.59 4.92
CA SER A 383 -21.23 3.81 5.08
C SER A 383 -21.57 4.44 3.73
N GLU A 384 -20.56 4.63 2.87
CA GLU A 384 -20.77 5.22 1.54
C GLU A 384 -21.56 4.31 0.60
N SER A 385 -21.37 3.01 0.72
CA SER A 385 -22.10 2.03 -0.09
C SER A 385 -23.58 1.95 0.25
N LEU A 386 -23.96 2.29 1.48
CA LEU A 386 -25.34 2.23 1.97
C LEU A 386 -26.09 3.55 1.87
N TYR A 387 -25.41 4.67 1.65
CA TYR A 387 -26.05 6.00 1.79
C TYR A 387 -27.32 6.17 0.97
N ASP A 388 -27.35 5.68 -0.25
CA ASP A 388 -28.51 5.83 -1.14
C ASP A 388 -29.62 4.79 -0.88
N THR A 389 -29.33 3.69 -0.17
CA THR A 389 -30.28 2.61 0.11
C THR A 389 -30.71 2.54 1.58
N ASN A 390 -29.84 2.97 2.51
CA ASN A 390 -30.10 3.00 3.94
C ASN A 390 -29.27 4.14 4.60
N GLN A 391 -29.72 5.38 4.39
CA GLN A 391 -29.05 6.58 4.88
C GLN A 391 -28.85 6.56 6.43
N THR A 392 -29.83 6.05 7.17
CA THR A 392 -29.75 5.97 8.63
C THR A 392 -28.59 5.10 9.09
N GLU A 393 -28.45 3.91 8.53
CA GLU A 393 -27.32 3.02 8.84
C GLU A 393 -26.00 3.61 8.36
N ALA A 394 -25.96 4.20 7.18
CA ALA A 394 -24.78 4.86 6.65
C ALA A 394 -24.22 5.93 7.59
N ILE A 395 -25.08 6.83 8.07
CA ILE A 395 -24.71 7.88 9.02
C ILE A 395 -24.31 7.28 10.40
N SER A 396 -25.01 6.23 10.84
CA SER A 396 -24.65 5.52 12.08
C SER A 396 -23.26 4.93 12.04
N LEU A 397 -22.85 4.33 10.92
CA LEU A 397 -21.51 3.77 10.73
C LEU A 397 -20.41 4.86 10.76
N LEU A 398 -20.65 5.99 10.10
CA LEU A 398 -19.77 7.15 10.18
C LEU A 398 -19.63 7.64 11.64
N ASN A 399 -20.76 7.75 12.36
CA ASN A 399 -20.78 8.20 13.74
C ASN A 399 -20.07 7.23 14.70
N GLN A 400 -20.06 5.93 14.43
CA GLN A 400 -19.29 4.97 15.22
C GLN A 400 -17.79 5.26 15.16
N VAL A 401 -17.25 5.54 13.96
CA VAL A 401 -15.83 5.94 13.83
C VAL A 401 -15.61 7.29 14.53
N ARG A 402 -16.43 8.30 14.27
CA ARG A 402 -16.30 9.63 14.89
C ARG A 402 -16.28 9.54 16.43
N LYS A 403 -17.21 8.80 17.03
CA LYS A 403 -17.26 8.59 18.49
C LYS A 403 -16.01 7.88 19.02
N SER A 404 -15.47 6.93 18.29
CA SER A 404 -14.21 6.27 18.65
C SER A 404 -12.99 7.21 18.58
N ARG A 405 -13.12 8.34 17.93
CA ARG A 405 -12.13 9.42 17.82
C ARG A 405 -12.41 10.62 18.72
N GLY A 406 -13.34 10.48 19.69
CA GLY A 406 -13.68 11.54 20.64
C GLY A 406 -14.66 12.60 20.12
N LEU A 407 -15.15 12.45 18.89
CA LEU A 407 -16.12 13.36 18.29
C LEU A 407 -17.57 12.95 18.62
N GLY A 408 -18.48 13.91 18.56
CA GLY A 408 -19.92 13.65 18.57
C GLY A 408 -20.44 13.13 17.23
N ASP A 409 -21.77 12.96 17.17
CA ASP A 409 -22.45 12.68 15.91
C ASP A 409 -22.19 13.79 14.90
N VAL A 410 -22.13 13.42 13.63
CA VAL A 410 -21.98 14.39 12.55
C VAL A 410 -23.22 15.30 12.49
N ASP A 411 -22.99 16.58 12.22
CA ASP A 411 -24.09 17.52 11.98
C ASP A 411 -24.95 17.03 10.82
N ALA A 412 -26.27 16.90 11.05
CA ALA A 412 -27.23 16.43 10.06
C ALA A 412 -27.21 17.26 8.77
N ALA A 413 -26.93 18.56 8.85
CA ALA A 413 -26.83 19.44 7.69
C ALA A 413 -25.64 19.06 6.80
N LYS A 414 -24.54 18.57 7.34
CA LYS A 414 -23.34 18.14 6.61
C LYS A 414 -23.53 16.81 5.85
N VAL A 415 -24.60 16.08 6.12
CA VAL A 415 -24.88 14.75 5.55
C VAL A 415 -26.29 14.65 4.95
N ALA A 416 -26.97 15.78 4.77
CA ALA A 416 -28.35 15.83 4.31
C ALA A 416 -28.54 15.40 2.83
N THR A 417 -27.51 15.51 2.02
CA THR A 417 -27.53 15.11 0.59
C THR A 417 -26.32 14.25 0.27
N ARG A 418 -26.41 13.42 -0.79
CA ARG A 418 -25.27 12.62 -1.26
C ARG A 418 -24.00 13.44 -1.49
N THR A 419 -24.18 14.67 -2.03
CA THR A 419 -23.07 15.59 -2.26
C THR A 419 -22.40 16.04 -0.97
N LEU A 420 -23.19 16.48 0.02
CA LEU A 420 -22.69 16.92 1.32
C LEU A 420 -22.07 15.75 2.10
N PHE A 421 -22.73 14.59 2.09
CA PHE A 421 -22.21 13.38 2.70
C PHE A 421 -20.85 13.00 2.12
N GLY A 422 -20.70 12.99 0.78
CA GLY A 422 -19.42 12.73 0.13
C GLY A 422 -18.33 13.75 0.49
N GLN A 423 -18.68 15.02 0.73
CA GLN A 423 -17.73 16.03 1.22
C GLN A 423 -17.27 15.73 2.65
N GLU A 424 -18.19 15.34 3.52
CA GLU A 424 -17.84 14.97 4.89
C GLU A 424 -17.02 13.67 4.94
N MET A 425 -17.37 12.67 4.13
CA MET A 425 -16.61 11.44 4.01
C MET A 425 -15.18 11.69 3.51
N MET A 426 -14.99 12.63 2.56
CA MET A 426 -13.66 13.04 2.14
C MET A 426 -12.86 13.66 3.28
N ARG A 427 -13.49 14.54 4.10
CA ARG A 427 -12.85 15.10 5.30
C ARG A 427 -12.46 14.02 6.32
N GLU A 428 -13.37 13.06 6.57
CA GLU A 428 -13.08 11.94 7.48
C GLU A 428 -11.91 11.09 6.99
N ARG A 429 -11.82 10.82 5.67
CA ARG A 429 -10.66 10.12 5.09
C ARG A 429 -9.37 10.92 5.24
N MET A 430 -9.42 12.24 5.04
CA MET A 430 -8.27 13.11 5.26
C MET A 430 -7.82 13.16 6.72
N ARG A 431 -8.75 13.06 7.68
CA ARG A 431 -8.43 12.98 9.11
C ARG A 431 -7.86 11.63 9.53
N GLU A 432 -8.36 10.54 8.94
CA GLU A 432 -8.05 9.18 9.39
C GLU A 432 -6.76 8.63 8.79
N PHE A 433 -6.44 8.96 7.54
CA PHE A 433 -5.41 8.27 6.75
C PHE A 433 -4.05 8.95 6.55
N PRO A 434 -3.67 10.05 7.26
CA PRO A 434 -2.31 10.54 7.18
C PRO A 434 -1.30 9.45 7.57
N GLY A 435 -0.30 9.24 6.74
CA GLY A 435 0.70 8.20 6.91
C GLY A 435 0.30 6.82 6.35
N MET A 436 -0.86 6.71 5.70
CA MET A 436 -1.38 5.45 5.15
C MET A 436 -1.55 5.44 3.63
N GLY A 437 -1.29 6.55 2.95
CA GLY A 437 -1.34 6.65 1.49
C GLY A 437 -2.74 6.54 0.87
N GLN A 438 -3.82 6.69 1.65
CA GLN A 438 -5.17 6.47 1.12
C GLN A 438 -5.87 7.75 0.63
N THR A 439 -5.35 8.92 0.96
CA THR A 439 -5.98 10.21 0.63
C THR A 439 -5.94 10.50 -0.88
N PHE A 440 -4.83 10.22 -1.55
CA PHE A 440 -4.72 10.41 -3.00
C PHE A 440 -5.77 9.61 -3.78
N TYR A 441 -5.97 8.35 -3.42
CA TYR A 441 -7.00 7.50 -4.04
C TYR A 441 -8.40 8.02 -3.78
N ALA A 442 -8.65 8.58 -2.61
CA ALA A 442 -9.93 9.21 -2.30
C ALA A 442 -10.16 10.48 -3.14
N LEU A 443 -9.15 11.36 -3.26
CA LEU A 443 -9.22 12.55 -4.13
C LEU A 443 -9.56 12.16 -5.57
N LYS A 444 -8.89 11.14 -6.10
CA LYS A 444 -9.16 10.61 -7.44
C LYS A 444 -10.58 10.08 -7.59
N HIS A 445 -11.04 9.27 -6.64
CA HIS A 445 -12.39 8.69 -6.68
C HIS A 445 -13.49 9.74 -6.59
N TYR A 446 -13.39 10.69 -5.64
CA TYR A 446 -14.38 11.76 -5.49
C TYR A 446 -14.37 12.76 -6.64
N ASN A 447 -13.25 12.90 -7.32
CA ASN A 447 -13.12 13.77 -8.52
C ASN A 447 -13.63 15.20 -8.30
N ARG A 448 -13.22 15.81 -7.19
CA ARG A 448 -13.60 17.19 -6.81
C ARG A 448 -12.38 18.08 -6.70
N SER A 449 -12.58 19.39 -6.78
CA SER A 449 -11.53 20.36 -6.49
C SER A 449 -11.07 20.24 -5.03
N PHE A 450 -9.77 20.43 -4.82
CA PHE A 450 -9.14 20.34 -3.51
C PHE A 450 -7.99 21.36 -3.41
N THR A 451 -7.62 21.73 -2.18
CA THR A 451 -6.50 22.64 -1.92
C THR A 451 -5.20 21.89 -1.69
N ASP A 452 -4.10 22.54 -2.03
CA ASP A 452 -2.77 22.02 -1.68
C ASP A 452 -2.54 22.00 -0.15
N PHE A 453 -1.46 21.36 0.29
CA PHE A 453 -1.10 21.27 1.72
C PHE A 453 -0.85 22.64 2.37
N ARG A 454 -0.49 23.66 1.57
CA ARG A 454 -0.30 25.04 2.03
C ARG A 454 -1.62 25.80 2.20
N ASN A 455 -2.74 25.23 1.72
CA ASN A 455 -4.06 25.87 1.64
C ASN A 455 -4.02 27.20 0.85
N ILE A 456 -3.28 27.23 -0.25
CA ILE A 456 -3.09 28.38 -1.13
C ILE A 456 -3.68 28.11 -2.50
N ASP A 457 -3.22 27.04 -3.17
CA ASP A 457 -3.61 26.72 -4.53
C ASP A 457 -4.76 25.70 -4.53
N THR A 458 -5.71 25.89 -5.45
CA THR A 458 -6.83 24.97 -5.68
C THR A 458 -6.62 24.22 -6.97
N TYR A 459 -6.56 22.90 -6.90
CA TYR A 459 -6.47 22.02 -8.05
C TYR A 459 -7.85 21.58 -8.53
N GLN A 460 -8.04 21.62 -9.85
CA GLN A 460 -9.19 20.98 -10.49
C GLN A 460 -8.84 19.53 -10.82
N PRO A 461 -9.75 18.57 -10.59
CA PRO A 461 -9.48 17.18 -10.85
C PRO A 461 -9.25 16.93 -12.34
N SER A 462 -8.25 16.13 -12.66
CA SER A 462 -7.95 15.71 -14.03
C SER A 462 -7.12 14.42 -14.04
N ASP A 463 -7.15 13.70 -15.16
CA ASP A 463 -6.31 12.52 -15.34
C ASP A 463 -4.81 12.86 -15.32
N ALA A 464 -4.42 14.07 -15.73
CA ALA A 464 -3.04 14.53 -15.63
C ALA A 464 -2.53 14.64 -14.16
N ILE A 465 -3.44 14.87 -13.21
CA ILE A 465 -3.14 14.87 -11.77
C ILE A 465 -3.15 13.44 -11.24
N PHE A 466 -4.19 12.68 -11.57
CA PHE A 466 -4.50 11.44 -10.88
C PHE A 466 -3.92 10.17 -11.50
N ASN A 467 -3.49 10.20 -12.76
CA ASN A 467 -2.86 9.06 -13.41
C ASN A 467 -1.36 9.28 -13.47
N LEU A 468 -0.60 8.51 -12.71
CA LEU A 468 0.85 8.53 -12.81
C LEU A 468 1.28 8.09 -14.21
N PRO A 469 2.28 8.74 -14.81
CA PRO A 469 2.75 8.33 -16.13
C PRO A 469 3.40 6.94 -16.06
N TRP A 470 3.11 6.12 -17.05
CA TRP A 470 3.78 4.83 -17.24
C TRP A 470 5.26 5.06 -17.53
N PRO A 471 6.16 4.14 -17.11
CA PRO A 471 7.57 4.21 -17.49
C PRO A 471 7.74 4.24 -19.02
N ASP A 472 8.68 5.06 -19.50
CA ASP A 472 8.90 5.22 -20.94
C ASP A 472 9.21 3.88 -21.63
N ARG A 473 9.93 3.01 -20.94
CA ARG A 473 10.26 1.66 -21.43
C ARG A 473 9.03 0.78 -21.69
N GLU A 474 7.98 0.94 -20.89
CA GLU A 474 6.71 0.22 -21.12
C GLU A 474 6.00 0.73 -22.39
N ASN A 475 6.16 2.01 -22.70
CA ASN A 475 5.61 2.59 -23.92
C ASN A 475 6.44 2.27 -25.17
N GLU A 476 7.75 2.14 -25.03
CA GLU A 476 8.66 1.88 -26.15
C GLU A 476 8.78 0.38 -26.48
N TYR A 477 8.84 -0.48 -25.47
CA TYR A 477 9.18 -1.91 -25.60
C TYR A 477 8.07 -2.84 -25.12
N GLY A 478 7.04 -2.35 -24.46
CA GLY A 478 5.91 -3.16 -24.01
C GLY A 478 5.07 -3.68 -25.19
N ASP A 479 4.32 -4.75 -24.95
CA ASP A 479 3.33 -5.23 -25.90
C ASP A 479 2.24 -4.16 -26.11
N GLN A 480 2.06 -3.71 -27.35
CA GLN A 480 1.09 -2.67 -27.69
C GLN A 480 -0.33 -3.22 -27.90
N ALA A 481 -0.50 -4.53 -27.99
CA ALA A 481 -1.81 -5.16 -28.09
C ALA A 481 -2.58 -4.99 -26.77
N VAL A 482 -3.87 -4.73 -26.86
CA VAL A 482 -4.77 -4.59 -25.70
C VAL A 482 -5.82 -5.69 -25.76
N HIS A 483 -5.98 -6.43 -24.69
CA HIS A 483 -6.91 -7.54 -24.57
C HIS A 483 -8.10 -7.18 -23.65
N ASN A 484 -9.28 -7.68 -24.01
CA ASN A 484 -10.54 -7.40 -23.31
C ASN A 484 -10.97 -8.56 -22.39
N GLU A 485 -10.23 -9.69 -22.38
CA GLU A 485 -10.55 -10.91 -21.64
C GLU A 485 -9.38 -11.36 -20.75
#